data_43649a1313026e65cbee8e848318fe1e
#
_entry.id   43649a1313026e65cbee8e848318fe1e
#
_cell.length_a   1.000
_cell.length_b   1.000
_cell.length_c   1.000
_cell.angle_alpha   90.00
_cell.angle_beta   90.00
_cell.angle_gamma   90.00
#
_symmetry.space_group_name_H-M   'P 1'
#
loop_
_entity.id
_entity.type
_entity.pdbx_description
1 polymer ?
#
loop_
_entity_poly.entity_id
_entity_poly.type
_entity_poly.pdbx_seq_one_letter_code
_entity_poly.pdbx_strand_id
1 'polypeptide(L)'
;MSITENESQEMLGRSELNDIEAILSITNTDVDAIQHIVKDNADAIFTWDYSLSRPALRKLYEKAKVGQWNATTDLPWETVVDEEKQVSMDQAALSSGLTANHYEGTVMDKWGDKEWTAFGIEQRRWSLSQFMHGEQGALICTAKIVETVPWYDAKLYASTQVVDEARHVEVFARYLDEKLGGSYQINAHLRMLLDDIVNDSRWDMTYLGMQIMVEGLALAAFGNMQQMTTEPLLKKLLRYVMSDEARHVAFGVLSLQEVYKDMSDLEIKERQEFAYEASVRMRDRFMSQEVWERMGVNPRDVVPLILRDPTREVFQQMLFAKIVPNCKKLGLLDRNDSWLRRRYEEMGVIQFENAEDTGEEYVKYELGETLADVQH
;
A
#
# COMPACT_ATOMS: atom_id res chain seq x y z
N MET A 1 -11.75 -9.47 28.64
CA MET A 1 -10.47 -9.13 29.30
C MET A 1 -9.80 -8.10 28.43
N SER A 2 -9.38 -6.99 28.97
CA SER A 2 -8.61 -5.99 28.22
C SER A 2 -7.24 -6.60 27.92
N ILE A 3 -6.91 -6.81 26.63
CA ILE A 3 -5.56 -7.17 26.22
C ILE A 3 -4.68 -5.97 26.53
N THR A 4 -3.63 -6.18 27.30
CA THR A 4 -2.67 -5.12 27.67
C THR A 4 -1.81 -4.79 26.45
N GLU A 5 -1.16 -3.63 26.46
CA GLU A 5 -0.20 -3.23 25.41
C GLU A 5 0.86 -4.32 25.17
N ASN A 6 1.29 -4.99 26.24
CA ASN A 6 2.26 -6.07 26.19
C ASN A 6 1.78 -7.27 25.37
N GLU A 7 0.51 -7.66 25.50
CA GLU A 7 -0.05 -8.83 24.77
C GLU A 7 -0.12 -8.59 23.26
N SER A 8 -0.37 -7.35 22.80
CA SER A 8 -0.39 -7.03 21.38
C SER A 8 1.03 -7.03 20.76
N GLN A 9 2.04 -6.69 21.54
CA GLN A 9 3.44 -6.74 21.08
C GLN A 9 3.96 -8.19 21.09
N GLU A 10 3.56 -9.01 22.06
CA GLU A 10 3.83 -10.46 22.07
C GLU A 10 3.23 -11.15 20.85
N MET A 11 2.01 -10.78 20.43
CA MET A 11 1.38 -11.28 19.21
C MET A 11 2.24 -11.01 17.97
N LEU A 12 2.92 -9.85 17.92
CA LEU A 12 3.83 -9.47 16.83
C LEU A 12 5.25 -10.02 17.00
N GLY A 13 5.53 -10.76 18.07
CA GLY A 13 6.87 -11.29 18.37
C GLY A 13 7.90 -10.22 18.72
N ARG A 14 7.48 -9.10 19.34
CA ARG A 14 8.33 -7.98 19.71
C ARG A 14 8.05 -7.48 21.12
N SER A 15 9.01 -6.76 21.71
CA SER A 15 8.91 -6.22 23.07
C SER A 15 8.12 -4.91 23.14
N GLU A 16 8.23 -4.10 22.09
CA GLU A 16 7.57 -2.79 21.94
C GLU A 16 7.35 -2.47 20.46
N LEU A 17 6.51 -1.47 20.16
CA LEU A 17 6.19 -1.08 18.79
C LEU A 17 7.44 -0.70 17.96
N ASN A 18 8.44 -0.08 18.57
CA ASN A 18 9.70 0.34 17.97
C ASN A 18 10.86 -0.62 18.27
N ASP A 19 10.59 -1.92 18.45
CA ASP A 19 11.61 -2.94 18.68
C ASP A 19 12.51 -3.08 17.44
N ILE A 20 13.70 -2.48 17.50
CA ILE A 20 14.67 -2.39 16.40
C ILE A 20 15.13 -3.79 15.97
N GLU A 21 15.38 -4.69 16.93
CA GLU A 21 15.84 -6.05 16.63
C GLU A 21 14.75 -6.84 15.90
N ALA A 22 13.50 -6.71 16.32
CA ALA A 22 12.38 -7.34 15.65
C ALA A 22 12.18 -6.78 14.23
N ILE A 23 12.27 -5.46 14.04
CA ILE A 23 12.18 -4.81 12.73
C ILE A 23 13.29 -5.31 11.81
N LEU A 24 14.54 -5.31 12.27
CA LEU A 24 15.72 -5.66 11.46
C LEU A 24 15.89 -7.16 11.25
N SER A 25 15.23 -8.01 12.04
CA SER A 25 15.28 -9.46 11.87
C SER A 25 14.55 -9.96 10.63
N ILE A 26 13.62 -9.18 10.10
CA ILE A 26 12.83 -9.52 8.91
C ILE A 26 13.63 -9.14 7.66
N THR A 27 14.30 -10.12 7.06
CA THR A 27 15.16 -9.96 5.88
C THR A 27 14.87 -11.04 4.84
N ASN A 28 15.21 -10.74 3.58
CA ASN A 28 15.17 -11.73 2.52
C ASN A 28 16.37 -12.68 2.64
N THR A 29 16.11 -13.97 2.64
CA THR A 29 17.15 -15.01 2.72
C THR A 29 17.60 -15.52 1.35
N ASP A 30 16.77 -15.37 0.32
CA ASP A 30 17.05 -15.78 -1.06
C ASP A 30 16.90 -14.58 -2.00
N VAL A 31 17.98 -13.84 -2.14
CA VAL A 31 18.02 -12.58 -2.91
C VAL A 31 18.13 -12.82 -4.42
N ASP A 32 18.46 -14.04 -4.86
CA ASP A 32 18.59 -14.38 -6.28
C ASP A 32 17.36 -15.12 -6.83
N ALA A 33 16.37 -15.40 -5.97
CA ALA A 33 15.16 -16.08 -6.39
C ALA A 33 14.33 -15.23 -7.37
N ILE A 34 14.06 -15.78 -8.54
CA ILE A 34 13.18 -15.18 -9.55
C ILE A 34 11.72 -15.64 -9.41
N GLN A 35 11.45 -16.59 -8.53
CA GLN A 35 10.12 -17.14 -8.23
C GLN A 35 9.98 -17.35 -6.73
N HIS A 36 8.79 -17.06 -6.21
CA HIS A 36 8.40 -17.35 -4.86
C HIS A 36 7.07 -18.10 -4.87
N ILE A 37 6.96 -19.19 -4.11
CA ILE A 37 5.79 -20.05 -4.10
C ILE A 37 5.07 -19.89 -2.77
N VAL A 38 3.84 -19.39 -2.83
CA VAL A 38 2.91 -19.34 -1.69
C VAL A 38 1.80 -20.35 -1.94
N LYS A 39 1.47 -21.13 -0.90
CA LYS A 39 0.38 -22.08 -0.98
C LYS A 39 -0.95 -21.36 -0.84
N ASP A 40 -1.80 -21.44 -1.85
CA ASP A 40 -3.19 -21.03 -1.76
C ASP A 40 -4.03 -22.19 -1.23
N ASN A 41 -4.78 -21.95 -0.14
CA ASN A 41 -5.59 -22.96 0.55
C ASN A 41 -7.10 -22.76 0.33
N ALA A 42 -7.50 -21.91 -0.62
CA ALA A 42 -8.89 -21.57 -0.86
C ALA A 42 -9.62 -22.60 -1.74
N ASP A 43 -10.94 -22.70 -1.54
CA ASP A 43 -11.83 -23.47 -2.37
C ASP A 43 -12.48 -22.58 -3.45
N ALA A 44 -12.54 -23.05 -4.69
CA ALA A 44 -13.26 -22.37 -5.77
C ALA A 44 -14.78 -22.44 -5.55
N ILE A 45 -15.44 -21.29 -5.63
CA ILE A 45 -16.89 -21.17 -5.44
C ILE A 45 -17.58 -20.87 -6.77
N PHE A 46 -18.40 -21.80 -7.24
CA PHE A 46 -19.36 -21.56 -8.34
C PHE A 46 -20.66 -20.97 -7.79
N THR A 47 -21.13 -19.87 -8.39
CA THR A 47 -22.39 -19.23 -8.03
C THR A 47 -23.35 -19.35 -9.22
N TRP A 48 -24.32 -20.24 -9.13
CA TRP A 48 -25.30 -20.51 -10.19
C TRP A 48 -26.45 -19.52 -10.22
N ASP A 49 -26.53 -18.61 -9.25
CA ASP A 49 -27.44 -17.49 -9.27
C ASP A 49 -26.81 -16.32 -10.03
N TYR A 50 -27.29 -16.10 -11.23
CA TYR A 50 -26.85 -15.00 -12.12
C TYR A 50 -27.68 -13.73 -11.94
N SER A 51 -28.58 -13.68 -10.96
CA SER A 51 -29.29 -12.46 -10.61
C SER A 51 -28.30 -11.41 -10.08
N LEU A 52 -28.38 -10.21 -10.64
CA LEU A 52 -27.48 -9.11 -10.28
C LEU A 52 -28.09 -8.34 -9.11
N SER A 53 -27.90 -8.86 -7.91
CA SER A 53 -28.58 -8.40 -6.68
C SER A 53 -27.86 -7.27 -5.97
N ARG A 54 -26.63 -6.91 -6.40
CA ARG A 54 -25.78 -5.87 -5.78
C ARG A 54 -25.51 -4.68 -6.70
N PRO A 55 -26.47 -3.72 -6.80
CA PRO A 55 -26.37 -2.60 -7.75
C PRO A 55 -25.09 -1.76 -7.63
N ALA A 56 -24.55 -1.61 -6.40
CA ALA A 56 -23.32 -0.85 -6.16
C ALA A 56 -22.10 -1.53 -6.83
N LEU A 57 -21.96 -2.84 -6.65
CA LEU A 57 -20.88 -3.61 -7.29
C LEU A 57 -21.05 -3.65 -8.82
N ARG A 58 -22.29 -3.78 -9.29
CA ARG A 58 -22.59 -3.68 -10.72
C ARG A 58 -22.17 -2.33 -11.31
N LYS A 59 -22.46 -1.25 -10.61
CA LYS A 59 -22.06 0.09 -11.04
C LYS A 59 -20.54 0.22 -11.15
N LEU A 60 -19.77 -0.31 -10.17
CA LEU A 60 -18.31 -0.35 -10.24
C LEU A 60 -17.83 -1.14 -11.47
N TYR A 61 -18.42 -2.30 -11.74
CA TYR A 61 -18.09 -3.11 -12.91
C TYR A 61 -18.31 -2.36 -14.23
N GLU A 62 -19.49 -1.70 -14.40
CA GLU A 62 -19.75 -0.89 -15.60
C GLU A 62 -18.71 0.24 -15.77
N LYS A 63 -18.34 0.90 -14.69
CA LYS A 63 -17.33 1.96 -14.70
C LYS A 63 -15.93 1.44 -15.02
N ALA A 64 -15.53 0.32 -14.44
CA ALA A 64 -14.24 -0.30 -14.73
C ALA A 64 -14.10 -0.65 -16.23
N LYS A 65 -15.17 -1.12 -16.87
CA LYS A 65 -15.17 -1.39 -18.31
C LYS A 65 -14.98 -0.14 -19.18
N VAL A 66 -15.52 1.00 -18.74
CA VAL A 66 -15.39 2.28 -19.46
C VAL A 66 -14.06 2.96 -19.16
N GLY A 67 -13.56 2.84 -17.94
CA GLY A 67 -12.34 3.48 -17.47
C GLY A 67 -11.04 2.78 -17.89
N GLN A 68 -11.09 1.80 -18.80
CA GLN A 68 -9.89 1.11 -19.27
C GLN A 68 -8.98 2.06 -20.05
N TRP A 69 -7.69 1.95 -19.80
CA TRP A 69 -6.64 2.67 -20.49
C TRP A 69 -5.53 1.72 -20.96
N ASN A 70 -4.70 2.17 -21.88
CA ASN A 70 -3.65 1.36 -22.49
C ASN A 70 -2.27 1.85 -22.05
N ALA A 71 -1.52 1.00 -21.35
CA ALA A 71 -0.20 1.29 -20.85
C ALA A 71 0.79 1.74 -21.94
N THR A 72 0.66 1.21 -23.15
CA THR A 72 1.58 1.50 -24.26
C THR A 72 1.27 2.83 -24.94
N THR A 73 -0.01 3.18 -25.14
CA THR A 73 -0.44 4.31 -25.99
C THR A 73 -0.83 5.55 -25.23
N ASP A 74 -1.28 5.40 -23.98
CA ASP A 74 -1.88 6.51 -23.24
C ASP A 74 -0.89 7.24 -22.32
N LEU A 75 0.33 6.72 -22.21
CA LEU A 75 1.41 7.32 -21.44
C LEU A 75 2.52 7.86 -22.37
N PRO A 76 3.12 9.03 -22.04
CA PRO A 76 4.17 9.66 -22.88
C PRO A 76 5.54 9.01 -22.64
N TRP A 77 5.75 7.79 -23.10
CA TRP A 77 6.97 7.02 -22.88
C TRP A 77 8.22 7.62 -23.51
N GLU A 78 8.08 8.53 -24.46
CA GLU A 78 9.17 9.31 -25.05
C GLU A 78 9.79 10.35 -24.11
N THR A 79 9.14 10.59 -22.94
CA THR A 79 9.66 11.52 -21.93
C THR A 79 11.04 11.08 -21.45
N VAL A 80 11.99 12.02 -21.51
CA VAL A 80 13.33 11.83 -20.94
C VAL A 80 13.27 12.14 -19.44
N VAL A 81 13.67 11.19 -18.63
CA VAL A 81 13.73 11.32 -17.18
C VAL A 81 15.16 11.61 -16.74
N ASP A 82 15.34 12.75 -16.07
CA ASP A 82 16.59 13.16 -15.44
C ASP A 82 16.44 12.94 -13.92
N GLU A 83 16.94 11.80 -13.43
CA GLU A 83 16.78 11.40 -12.04
C GLU A 83 17.43 12.37 -11.05
N GLU A 84 18.63 12.87 -11.38
CA GLU A 84 19.34 13.82 -10.48
C GLU A 84 18.57 15.12 -10.34
N LYS A 85 18.05 15.65 -11.45
CA LYS A 85 17.23 16.86 -11.45
C LYS A 85 15.94 16.65 -10.65
N GLN A 86 15.26 15.51 -10.82
CA GLN A 86 14.03 15.20 -10.11
C GLN A 86 14.26 15.12 -8.60
N VAL A 87 15.28 14.39 -8.17
CA VAL A 87 15.62 14.26 -6.73
C VAL A 87 16.00 15.62 -6.16
N SER A 88 16.76 16.45 -6.86
CA SER A 88 17.11 17.80 -6.40
C SER A 88 15.88 18.70 -6.22
N MET A 89 14.87 18.59 -7.09
CA MET A 89 13.61 19.31 -6.96
C MET A 89 12.76 18.80 -5.80
N ASP A 90 12.68 17.49 -5.63
CA ASP A 90 11.94 16.85 -4.53
C ASP A 90 12.59 17.20 -3.17
N GLN A 91 13.92 17.18 -3.12
CA GLN A 91 14.67 17.61 -1.92
C GLN A 91 14.46 19.10 -1.60
N ALA A 92 14.43 19.97 -2.59
CA ALA A 92 14.14 21.38 -2.40
C ALA A 92 12.72 21.60 -1.86
N ALA A 93 11.76 20.79 -2.27
CA ALA A 93 10.40 20.82 -1.75
C ALA A 93 10.30 20.30 -0.30
N LEU A 94 11.11 19.27 0.05
CA LEU A 94 11.18 18.68 1.38
C LEU A 94 12.08 19.49 2.35
N SER A 95 13.15 20.10 1.85
CA SER A 95 14.19 20.78 2.68
C SER A 95 13.71 22.07 3.35
N SER A 96 12.50 22.52 3.04
CA SER A 96 11.88 23.58 3.86
C SER A 96 11.63 23.18 5.33
N GLY A 97 11.86 21.90 5.69
CA GLY A 97 11.67 21.37 7.04
C GLY A 97 12.71 20.38 7.56
N LEU A 98 13.58 19.82 6.70
CA LEU A 98 14.61 18.86 7.13
C LEU A 98 15.90 19.61 7.51
N THR A 99 16.20 19.66 8.78
CA THR A 99 17.51 20.16 9.26
C THR A 99 18.52 19.03 9.23
N ALA A 100 19.71 19.29 8.68
CA ALA A 100 20.87 18.39 8.63
C ALA A 100 21.32 17.84 10.02
N ASN A 101 20.75 18.36 11.09
CA ASN A 101 21.12 18.05 12.47
C ASN A 101 20.68 16.65 12.96
N HIS A 102 19.82 15.95 12.21
CA HIS A 102 19.34 14.62 12.64
C HIS A 102 20.38 13.50 12.49
N TYR A 103 21.41 13.72 11.68
CA TYR A 103 22.44 12.73 11.38
C TYR A 103 23.80 13.06 11.98
N GLU A 104 23.86 14.08 12.88
CA GLU A 104 25.11 14.48 13.56
C GLU A 104 25.71 13.29 14.30
N GLY A 105 27.00 13.10 14.12
CA GLY A 105 27.78 12.00 14.73
C GLY A 105 27.64 10.65 13.99
N THR A 106 26.87 10.58 12.91
CA THR A 106 26.74 9.37 12.08
C THR A 106 27.63 9.44 10.83
N VAL A 107 27.68 8.35 10.05
CA VAL A 107 28.40 8.34 8.77
C VAL A 107 27.84 9.37 7.79
N MET A 108 26.53 9.67 7.85
CA MET A 108 25.84 10.63 6.99
C MET A 108 26.21 12.09 7.31
N ASP A 109 26.80 12.36 8.45
CA ASP A 109 27.34 13.69 8.79
C ASP A 109 28.39 14.18 7.77
N LYS A 110 29.02 13.25 7.06
CA LYS A 110 30.02 13.52 6.03
C LYS A 110 29.44 13.54 4.60
N TRP A 111 28.14 13.30 4.46
CA TRP A 111 27.48 13.30 3.15
C TRP A 111 27.31 14.72 2.63
N GLY A 112 27.70 14.91 1.38
CA GLY A 112 27.39 16.11 0.61
C GLY A 112 26.21 15.91 -0.34
N ASP A 113 25.96 16.90 -1.17
CA ASP A 113 24.85 16.88 -2.14
C ASP A 113 24.88 15.63 -3.04
N LYS A 114 26.08 15.14 -3.38
CA LYS A 114 26.25 13.97 -4.25
C LYS A 114 25.71 12.70 -3.58
N GLU A 115 26.05 12.47 -2.32
CA GLU A 115 25.60 11.28 -1.56
C GLU A 115 24.10 11.34 -1.32
N TRP A 116 23.57 12.52 -0.94
CA TRP A 116 22.13 12.71 -0.75
C TRP A 116 21.34 12.58 -2.05
N THR A 117 21.85 13.06 -3.17
CA THR A 117 21.23 12.86 -4.49
C THR A 117 21.21 11.37 -4.85
N ALA A 118 22.32 10.66 -4.67
CA ALA A 118 22.40 9.23 -4.91
C ALA A 118 21.42 8.45 -4.00
N PHE A 119 21.32 8.79 -2.73
CA PHE A 119 20.34 8.22 -1.81
C PHE A 119 18.89 8.48 -2.29
N GLY A 120 18.57 9.68 -2.72
CA GLY A 120 17.25 10.03 -3.22
C GLY A 120 16.86 9.23 -4.49
N ILE A 121 17.81 9.01 -5.39
CA ILE A 121 17.62 8.17 -6.59
C ILE A 121 17.34 6.71 -6.18
N GLU A 122 18.14 6.14 -5.28
CA GLU A 122 17.95 4.77 -4.80
C GLU A 122 16.64 4.61 -4.02
N GLN A 123 16.27 5.61 -3.19
CA GLN A 123 15.00 5.61 -2.46
C GLN A 123 13.78 5.65 -3.39
N ARG A 124 13.84 6.44 -4.47
CA ARG A 124 12.78 6.48 -5.50
C ARG A 124 12.67 5.14 -6.22
N ARG A 125 13.80 4.59 -6.67
CA ARG A 125 13.86 3.28 -7.33
C ARG A 125 13.31 2.18 -6.42
N TRP A 126 13.72 2.18 -5.16
CA TRP A 126 13.21 1.24 -4.16
C TRP A 126 11.68 1.37 -3.98
N SER A 127 11.18 2.58 -3.77
CA SER A 127 9.75 2.83 -3.54
C SER A 127 8.89 2.34 -4.69
N LEU A 128 9.25 2.68 -5.94
CA LEU A 128 8.52 2.24 -7.14
C LEU A 128 8.63 0.72 -7.36
N SER A 129 9.75 0.11 -6.97
CA SER A 129 9.88 -1.35 -7.00
C SER A 129 8.94 -2.02 -6.00
N GLN A 130 8.82 -1.45 -4.78
CA GLN A 130 7.90 -2.00 -3.78
C GLN A 130 6.43 -1.83 -4.21
N PHE A 131 6.07 -0.77 -4.93
CA PHE A 131 4.76 -0.66 -5.55
C PHE A 131 4.55 -1.75 -6.62
N MET A 132 5.46 -1.90 -7.58
CA MET A 132 5.38 -2.97 -8.58
C MET A 132 5.16 -4.36 -7.97
N HIS A 133 5.87 -4.68 -6.89
CA HIS A 133 5.70 -5.96 -6.19
C HIS A 133 4.35 -6.04 -5.45
N GLY A 134 3.87 -4.94 -4.90
CA GLY A 134 2.53 -4.82 -4.32
C GLY A 134 1.44 -5.09 -5.35
N GLU A 135 1.54 -4.48 -6.55
CA GLU A 135 0.62 -4.69 -7.67
C GLU A 135 0.60 -6.16 -8.15
N GLN A 136 1.77 -6.83 -8.19
CA GLN A 136 1.78 -8.26 -8.47
C GLN A 136 1.05 -9.06 -7.38
N GLY A 137 1.21 -8.69 -6.12
CA GLY A 137 0.44 -9.24 -5.01
C GLY A 137 -1.06 -9.01 -5.19
N ALA A 138 -1.45 -7.78 -5.57
CA ALA A 138 -2.84 -7.41 -5.84
C ALA A 138 -3.42 -8.22 -7.02
N LEU A 139 -2.66 -8.41 -8.08
CA LEU A 139 -3.03 -9.25 -9.22
C LEU A 139 -3.38 -10.69 -8.78
N ILE A 140 -2.52 -11.31 -7.97
CA ILE A 140 -2.72 -12.68 -7.47
C ILE A 140 -3.91 -12.74 -6.50
N CYS A 141 -3.98 -11.83 -5.53
CA CYS A 141 -5.06 -11.76 -4.57
C CYS A 141 -6.43 -11.52 -5.24
N THR A 142 -6.49 -10.63 -6.23
CA THR A 142 -7.73 -10.34 -6.95
C THR A 142 -8.19 -11.51 -7.82
N ALA A 143 -7.25 -12.25 -8.42
CA ALA A 143 -7.56 -13.51 -9.10
C ALA A 143 -8.17 -14.55 -8.12
N LYS A 144 -7.63 -14.65 -6.91
CA LYS A 144 -8.20 -15.46 -5.82
C LYS A 144 -9.60 -15.00 -5.41
N ILE A 145 -9.86 -13.70 -5.38
CA ILE A 145 -11.20 -13.17 -5.12
C ILE A 145 -12.19 -13.61 -6.19
N VAL A 146 -11.82 -13.61 -7.48
CA VAL A 146 -12.67 -14.15 -8.56
C VAL A 146 -13.06 -15.60 -8.27
N GLU A 147 -12.13 -16.40 -7.78
CA GLU A 147 -12.34 -17.80 -7.45
C GLU A 147 -13.25 -17.98 -6.24
N THR A 148 -13.01 -17.23 -5.15
CA THR A 148 -13.52 -17.54 -3.82
C THR A 148 -14.72 -16.74 -3.36
N VAL A 149 -14.99 -15.55 -3.92
CA VAL A 149 -16.11 -14.72 -3.47
C VAL A 149 -17.46 -15.35 -3.83
N PRO A 150 -18.46 -15.35 -2.91
CA PRO A 150 -19.70 -16.05 -3.14
C PRO A 150 -20.68 -15.33 -4.10
N TRP A 151 -20.46 -14.06 -4.40
CA TRP A 151 -21.41 -13.25 -5.19
C TRP A 151 -20.96 -13.10 -6.63
N TYR A 152 -21.89 -13.30 -7.57
CA TYR A 152 -21.60 -13.20 -8.99
C TYR A 152 -21.22 -11.76 -9.41
N ASP A 153 -21.91 -10.73 -8.88
CA ASP A 153 -21.54 -9.33 -9.12
C ASP A 153 -20.10 -9.01 -8.71
N ALA A 154 -19.64 -9.59 -7.58
CA ALA A 154 -18.28 -9.41 -7.11
C ALA A 154 -17.25 -10.11 -8.00
N LYS A 155 -17.56 -11.32 -8.50
CA LYS A 155 -16.70 -12.02 -9.47
C LYS A 155 -16.53 -11.23 -10.77
N LEU A 156 -17.59 -10.59 -11.25
CA LEU A 156 -17.53 -9.75 -12.45
C LEU A 156 -16.63 -8.54 -12.24
N TYR A 157 -16.78 -7.84 -11.11
CA TYR A 157 -15.93 -6.68 -10.82
C TYR A 157 -14.46 -7.10 -10.60
N ALA A 158 -14.22 -8.11 -9.79
CA ALA A 158 -12.86 -8.61 -9.55
C ALA A 158 -12.14 -9.01 -10.84
N SER A 159 -12.86 -9.54 -11.83
CA SER A 159 -12.27 -9.86 -13.14
C SER A 159 -11.77 -8.63 -13.89
N THR A 160 -12.40 -7.47 -13.74
CA THR A 160 -11.88 -6.20 -14.31
C THR A 160 -10.69 -5.69 -13.52
N GLN A 161 -10.71 -5.84 -12.20
CA GLN A 161 -9.58 -5.47 -11.35
C GLN A 161 -8.33 -6.31 -11.67
N VAL A 162 -8.45 -7.61 -11.95
CA VAL A 162 -7.31 -8.44 -12.43
C VAL A 162 -6.63 -7.82 -13.66
N VAL A 163 -7.39 -7.24 -14.58
CA VAL A 163 -6.83 -6.54 -15.76
C VAL A 163 -6.16 -5.23 -15.36
N ASP A 164 -6.75 -4.49 -14.44
CA ASP A 164 -6.17 -3.24 -13.94
C ASP A 164 -4.82 -3.52 -13.26
N GLU A 165 -4.74 -4.52 -12.35
CA GLU A 165 -3.51 -4.89 -11.63
C GLU A 165 -2.40 -5.39 -12.59
N ALA A 166 -2.76 -6.17 -13.60
CA ALA A 166 -1.79 -6.60 -14.62
C ALA A 166 -1.17 -5.40 -15.34
N ARG A 167 -1.96 -4.38 -15.65
CA ARG A 167 -1.51 -3.13 -16.27
C ARG A 167 -0.65 -2.30 -15.31
N HIS A 168 -0.98 -2.27 -14.01
CA HIS A 168 -0.18 -1.58 -13.00
C HIS A 168 1.22 -2.20 -12.90
N VAL A 169 1.33 -3.53 -12.84
CA VAL A 169 2.63 -4.23 -12.90
C VAL A 169 3.39 -3.86 -14.16
N GLU A 170 2.73 -3.89 -15.32
CA GLU A 170 3.34 -3.55 -16.62
C GLU A 170 3.96 -2.15 -16.61
N VAL A 171 3.22 -1.13 -16.18
CA VAL A 171 3.71 0.25 -16.25
C VAL A 171 4.81 0.54 -15.24
N PHE A 172 4.74 -0.01 -14.02
CA PHE A 172 5.82 0.16 -13.05
C PHE A 172 7.09 -0.59 -13.47
N ALA A 173 6.97 -1.83 -13.98
CA ALA A 173 8.10 -2.59 -14.50
C ALA A 173 8.79 -1.86 -15.65
N ARG A 174 8.01 -1.37 -16.61
CA ARG A 174 8.53 -0.62 -17.74
C ARG A 174 9.18 0.70 -17.32
N TYR A 175 8.58 1.44 -16.39
CA TYR A 175 9.13 2.69 -15.87
C TYR A 175 10.48 2.46 -15.18
N LEU A 176 10.55 1.44 -14.32
CA LEU A 176 11.77 1.05 -13.63
C LEU A 176 12.89 0.64 -14.57
N ASP A 177 12.58 -0.15 -15.60
CA ASP A 177 13.56 -0.61 -16.58
C ASP A 177 14.03 0.51 -17.52
N GLU A 178 13.09 1.18 -18.22
CA GLU A 178 13.41 2.17 -19.25
C GLU A 178 13.87 3.52 -18.71
N LYS A 179 13.40 3.93 -17.52
CA LYS A 179 13.63 5.28 -16.98
C LYS A 179 14.59 5.32 -15.81
N LEU A 180 14.62 4.27 -14.97
CA LEU A 180 15.43 4.22 -13.75
C LEU A 180 16.54 3.14 -13.82
N GLY A 181 16.65 2.41 -14.92
CA GLY A 181 17.74 1.46 -15.14
C GLY A 181 17.74 0.23 -14.23
N GLY A 182 16.60 -0.14 -13.65
CA GLY A 182 16.43 -1.36 -12.87
C GLY A 182 15.54 -1.23 -11.64
N SER A 183 15.35 -2.35 -10.96
CA SER A 183 14.47 -2.46 -9.78
C SER A 183 15.20 -3.05 -8.57
N TYR A 184 14.59 -2.87 -7.41
CA TYR A 184 14.91 -3.60 -6.20
C TYR A 184 14.05 -4.86 -6.10
N GLN A 185 14.51 -5.81 -5.33
CA GLN A 185 13.72 -6.96 -4.91
C GLN A 185 12.60 -6.52 -3.95
N ILE A 186 11.61 -7.38 -3.78
CA ILE A 186 10.55 -7.18 -2.81
C ILE A 186 11.13 -7.05 -1.39
N ASN A 187 10.68 -6.05 -0.64
CA ASN A 187 11.01 -5.91 0.78
C ASN A 187 10.43 -7.07 1.59
N ALA A 188 11.18 -7.58 2.55
CA ALA A 188 10.79 -8.78 3.31
C ALA A 188 9.49 -8.59 4.11
N HIS A 189 9.24 -7.42 4.70
CA HIS A 189 7.98 -7.12 5.38
C HIS A 189 6.77 -7.13 4.42
N LEU A 190 6.94 -6.57 3.22
CA LEU A 190 5.89 -6.62 2.19
C LEU A 190 5.64 -8.06 1.76
N ARG A 191 6.68 -8.84 1.50
CA ARG A 191 6.55 -10.24 1.12
C ARG A 191 5.78 -11.05 2.15
N MET A 192 6.14 -10.93 3.44
CA MET A 192 5.43 -11.62 4.51
C MET A 192 3.94 -11.26 4.55
N LEU A 193 3.61 -9.97 4.39
CA LEU A 193 2.22 -9.54 4.35
C LEU A 193 1.46 -10.15 3.17
N LEU A 194 2.05 -10.14 1.97
CA LEU A 194 1.44 -10.75 0.79
C LEU A 194 1.28 -12.26 0.92
N ASP A 195 2.28 -12.94 1.51
CA ASP A 195 2.23 -14.37 1.78
C ASP A 195 1.05 -14.72 2.70
N ASP A 196 0.84 -13.95 3.77
CA ASP A 196 -0.25 -14.16 4.71
C ASP A 196 -1.62 -13.93 4.04
N ILE A 197 -1.76 -12.89 3.21
CA ILE A 197 -3.01 -12.60 2.48
C ILE A 197 -3.33 -13.73 1.49
N VAL A 198 -2.33 -14.20 0.73
CA VAL A 198 -2.51 -15.26 -0.28
C VAL A 198 -2.79 -16.60 0.39
N ASN A 199 -2.14 -16.90 1.52
CA ASN A 199 -2.28 -18.19 2.21
C ASN A 199 -3.62 -18.34 2.98
N ASP A 200 -4.27 -17.24 3.39
CA ASP A 200 -5.53 -17.31 4.14
C ASP A 200 -6.66 -17.83 3.24
N SER A 201 -7.37 -18.87 3.69
CA SER A 201 -8.45 -19.52 2.92
C SER A 201 -9.74 -18.70 2.86
N ARG A 202 -9.89 -17.66 3.67
CA ARG A 202 -11.10 -16.86 3.81
C ARG A 202 -11.08 -15.69 2.84
N TRP A 203 -12.03 -15.65 1.93
CA TRP A 203 -12.10 -14.61 0.91
C TRP A 203 -12.18 -13.18 1.48
N ASP A 204 -12.86 -12.98 2.61
CA ASP A 204 -12.96 -11.68 3.25
C ASP A 204 -11.62 -11.19 3.85
N MET A 205 -10.77 -12.11 4.30
CA MET A 205 -9.41 -11.77 4.72
C MET A 205 -8.54 -11.32 3.54
N THR A 206 -8.73 -11.91 2.37
CA THR A 206 -8.08 -11.44 1.13
C THR A 206 -8.49 -10.01 0.80
N TYR A 207 -9.80 -9.68 0.89
CA TYR A 207 -10.28 -8.31 0.71
C TYR A 207 -9.72 -7.34 1.76
N LEU A 208 -9.77 -7.73 3.04
CA LEU A 208 -9.27 -6.88 4.12
C LEU A 208 -7.78 -6.58 3.93
N GLY A 209 -7.01 -7.61 3.63
CA GLY A 209 -5.56 -7.48 3.47
C GLY A 209 -5.18 -6.70 2.21
N MET A 210 -5.81 -6.99 1.09
CA MET A 210 -5.45 -6.36 -0.19
C MET A 210 -6.16 -5.04 -0.39
N GLN A 211 -7.49 -5.02 -0.58
CA GLN A 211 -8.21 -3.80 -0.96
C GLN A 211 -8.23 -2.74 0.14
N ILE A 212 -8.27 -3.12 1.43
CA ILE A 212 -8.33 -2.14 2.51
C ILE A 212 -6.94 -1.74 3.00
N MET A 213 -6.07 -2.71 3.28
CA MET A 213 -4.77 -2.42 3.90
C MET A 213 -3.71 -2.06 2.85
N VAL A 214 -3.43 -2.92 1.87
CA VAL A 214 -2.34 -2.70 0.90
C VAL A 214 -2.68 -1.61 -0.10
N GLU A 215 -3.81 -1.71 -0.79
CA GLU A 215 -4.24 -0.71 -1.79
C GLU A 215 -4.65 0.62 -1.16
N GLY A 216 -5.25 0.59 0.06
CA GLY A 216 -5.53 1.80 0.83
C GLY A 216 -4.25 2.59 1.13
N LEU A 217 -3.18 1.91 1.54
CA LEU A 217 -1.88 2.55 1.75
C LEU A 217 -1.25 3.00 0.44
N ALA A 218 -1.32 2.16 -0.61
CA ALA A 218 -0.78 2.49 -1.94
C ALA A 218 -1.42 3.76 -2.49
N LEU A 219 -2.73 3.90 -2.40
CA LEU A 219 -3.47 5.09 -2.84
C LEU A 219 -2.98 6.37 -2.12
N ALA A 220 -2.75 6.32 -0.80
CA ALA A 220 -2.19 7.44 -0.06
C ALA A 220 -0.75 7.78 -0.50
N ALA A 221 0.09 6.76 -0.70
CA ALA A 221 1.47 6.92 -1.15
C ALA A 221 1.56 7.46 -2.59
N PHE A 222 0.74 6.94 -3.49
CA PHE A 222 0.64 7.44 -4.88
C PHE A 222 0.18 8.89 -4.92
N GLY A 223 -0.81 9.26 -4.10
CA GLY A 223 -1.30 10.64 -4.01
C GLY A 223 -0.20 11.60 -3.57
N ASN A 224 0.57 11.24 -2.55
CA ASN A 224 1.72 12.03 -2.11
C ASN A 224 2.79 12.14 -3.20
N MET A 225 3.19 11.02 -3.81
CA MET A 225 4.20 11.01 -4.86
C MET A 225 3.75 11.80 -6.10
N GLN A 226 2.48 11.69 -6.49
CA GLN A 226 1.90 12.42 -7.61
C GLN A 226 1.88 13.94 -7.40
N GLN A 227 1.66 14.38 -6.17
CA GLN A 227 1.70 15.80 -5.81
C GLN A 227 3.13 16.34 -5.81
N MET A 228 4.08 15.56 -5.33
CA MET A 228 5.49 15.98 -5.22
C MET A 228 6.25 15.93 -6.54
N THR A 229 6.01 14.91 -7.36
CA THR A 229 6.75 14.77 -8.62
C THR A 229 6.38 15.84 -9.65
N THR A 230 7.40 16.39 -10.29
CA THR A 230 7.28 17.29 -11.46
C THR A 230 7.51 16.55 -12.78
N GLU A 231 7.84 15.25 -12.72
CA GLU A 231 8.13 14.43 -13.89
C GLU A 231 6.80 14.02 -14.57
N PRO A 232 6.54 14.44 -15.82
CA PRO A 232 5.20 14.34 -16.43
C PRO A 232 4.75 12.91 -16.71
N LEU A 233 5.66 11.98 -17.03
CA LEU A 233 5.32 10.58 -17.27
C LEU A 233 4.89 9.91 -15.96
N LEU A 234 5.70 10.04 -14.89
CA LEU A 234 5.36 9.47 -13.58
C LEU A 234 4.08 10.08 -13.02
N LYS A 235 3.93 11.40 -13.16
CA LYS A 235 2.73 12.11 -12.69
C LYS A 235 1.46 11.59 -13.36
N LYS A 236 1.50 11.37 -14.68
CA LYS A 236 0.39 10.83 -15.45
C LYS A 236 0.15 9.34 -15.14
N LEU A 237 1.20 8.54 -15.05
CA LEU A 237 1.14 7.13 -14.66
C LEU A 237 0.42 6.98 -13.30
N LEU A 238 0.89 7.68 -12.27
CA LEU A 238 0.29 7.62 -10.94
C LEU A 238 -1.18 8.06 -10.95
N ARG A 239 -1.54 9.06 -11.75
CA ARG A 239 -2.94 9.49 -11.86
C ARG A 239 -3.84 8.38 -12.40
N TYR A 240 -3.41 7.66 -13.44
CA TYR A 240 -4.19 6.53 -13.99
C TYR A 240 -4.33 5.41 -12.97
N VAL A 241 -3.22 4.99 -12.36
CA VAL A 241 -3.22 3.95 -11.32
C VAL A 241 -4.14 4.35 -10.15
N MET A 242 -4.02 5.57 -9.61
CA MET A 242 -4.88 6.05 -8.53
C MET A 242 -6.38 6.04 -8.87
N SER A 243 -6.74 6.31 -10.11
CA SER A 243 -8.13 6.23 -10.56
C SER A 243 -8.67 4.81 -10.51
N ASP A 244 -7.84 3.82 -10.81
CA ASP A 244 -8.18 2.41 -10.70
C ASP A 244 -8.23 1.98 -9.22
N GLU A 245 -7.21 2.32 -8.42
CA GLU A 245 -7.11 2.00 -6.99
C GLU A 245 -8.29 2.51 -6.16
N ALA A 246 -8.78 3.71 -6.44
CA ALA A 246 -9.95 4.24 -5.75
C ALA A 246 -11.20 3.35 -5.94
N ARG A 247 -11.35 2.71 -7.13
CA ARG A 247 -12.42 1.74 -7.38
C ARG A 247 -12.19 0.42 -6.65
N HIS A 248 -10.93 -0.04 -6.56
CA HIS A 248 -10.55 -1.28 -5.90
C HIS A 248 -10.84 -1.21 -4.40
N VAL A 249 -10.43 -0.13 -3.74
CA VAL A 249 -10.73 0.08 -2.32
C VAL A 249 -12.23 0.24 -2.08
N ALA A 250 -12.95 0.97 -2.94
CA ALA A 250 -14.41 1.09 -2.85
C ALA A 250 -15.10 -0.28 -2.99
N PHE A 251 -14.59 -1.16 -3.86
CA PHE A 251 -15.07 -2.54 -4.00
C PHE A 251 -14.88 -3.33 -2.71
N GLY A 252 -13.70 -3.23 -2.09
CA GLY A 252 -13.42 -3.86 -0.80
C GLY A 252 -14.38 -3.40 0.31
N VAL A 253 -14.54 -2.09 0.47
CA VAL A 253 -15.45 -1.51 1.48
C VAL A 253 -16.89 -1.95 1.28
N LEU A 254 -17.42 -1.87 0.06
CA LEU A 254 -18.80 -2.26 -0.25
C LEU A 254 -19.05 -3.75 -0.02
N SER A 255 -18.07 -4.61 -0.33
CA SER A 255 -18.18 -6.04 -0.14
C SER A 255 -18.12 -6.43 1.34
N LEU A 256 -17.15 -5.91 2.08
CA LEU A 256 -16.93 -6.29 3.48
C LEU A 256 -17.96 -5.69 4.43
N GLN A 257 -18.46 -4.48 4.16
CA GLN A 257 -19.41 -3.81 5.03
C GLN A 257 -20.71 -4.60 5.24
N GLU A 258 -21.17 -5.33 4.22
CA GLU A 258 -22.35 -6.18 4.30
C GLU A 258 -22.09 -7.38 5.23
N VAL A 259 -20.92 -8.01 5.11
CA VAL A 259 -20.57 -9.25 5.80
C VAL A 259 -20.19 -9.01 7.25
N TYR A 260 -19.43 -7.97 7.51
CA TYR A 260 -18.92 -7.70 8.88
C TYR A 260 -20.01 -7.31 9.88
N LYS A 261 -21.19 -6.86 9.40
CA LYS A 261 -22.34 -6.59 10.25
C LYS A 261 -22.86 -7.84 10.96
N ASP A 262 -22.78 -8.98 10.30
CA ASP A 262 -23.35 -10.24 10.77
C ASP A 262 -22.32 -11.14 11.47
N MET A 263 -21.04 -10.75 11.46
CA MET A 263 -19.97 -11.48 12.14
C MET A 263 -20.05 -11.35 13.67
N SER A 264 -19.71 -12.42 14.36
CA SER A 264 -19.53 -12.43 15.82
C SER A 264 -18.35 -11.55 16.25
N ASP A 265 -18.31 -11.21 17.55
CA ASP A 265 -17.19 -10.43 18.10
C ASP A 265 -15.85 -11.16 18.02
N LEU A 266 -15.87 -12.51 18.08
CA LEU A 266 -14.65 -13.30 17.90
C LEU A 266 -14.12 -13.21 16.49
N GLU A 267 -14.98 -13.35 15.48
CA GLU A 267 -14.59 -13.22 14.08
C GLU A 267 -14.07 -11.81 13.77
N ILE A 268 -14.74 -10.77 14.27
CA ILE A 268 -14.25 -9.38 14.13
C ILE A 268 -12.91 -9.19 14.83
N LYS A 269 -12.70 -9.85 15.99
CA LYS A 269 -11.42 -9.75 16.70
C LYS A 269 -10.25 -10.25 15.84
N GLU A 270 -10.41 -11.35 15.14
CA GLU A 270 -9.40 -11.87 14.21
C GLU A 270 -9.09 -10.86 13.08
N ARG A 271 -10.12 -10.17 12.55
CA ARG A 271 -9.95 -9.12 11.52
C ARG A 271 -9.24 -7.89 12.07
N GLN A 272 -9.53 -7.53 13.31
CA GLN A 272 -8.84 -6.44 14.02
C GLN A 272 -7.35 -6.76 14.24
N GLU A 273 -7.04 -7.98 14.68
CA GLU A 273 -5.67 -8.45 14.90
C GLU A 273 -4.87 -8.46 13.60
N PHE A 274 -5.45 -9.00 12.53
CA PHE A 274 -4.85 -8.98 11.20
C PHE A 274 -4.61 -7.55 10.70
N ALA A 275 -5.62 -6.65 10.82
CA ALA A 275 -5.48 -5.26 10.39
C ALA A 275 -4.37 -4.53 11.15
N TYR A 276 -4.22 -4.80 12.45
CA TYR A 276 -3.14 -4.23 13.25
C TYR A 276 -1.76 -4.77 12.83
N GLU A 277 -1.63 -6.08 12.67
CA GLU A 277 -0.38 -6.71 12.22
C GLU A 277 0.04 -6.19 10.84
N ALA A 278 -0.89 -6.14 9.89
CA ALA A 278 -0.67 -5.57 8.56
C ALA A 278 -0.21 -4.11 8.66
N SER A 279 -0.83 -3.31 9.53
CA SER A 279 -0.45 -1.91 9.76
C SER A 279 0.99 -1.77 10.26
N VAL A 280 1.40 -2.60 11.20
CA VAL A 280 2.77 -2.58 11.76
C VAL A 280 3.78 -3.01 10.69
N ARG A 281 3.53 -4.08 9.94
CA ARG A 281 4.40 -4.52 8.84
C ARG A 281 4.53 -3.46 7.74
N MET A 282 3.42 -2.84 7.35
CA MET A 282 3.43 -1.74 6.37
C MET A 282 4.19 -0.52 6.87
N ARG A 283 4.15 -0.22 8.18
CA ARG A 283 4.98 0.81 8.79
C ARG A 283 6.46 0.48 8.72
N ASP A 284 6.82 -0.73 9.11
CA ASP A 284 8.20 -1.15 9.27
C ASP A 284 8.94 -1.29 7.94
N ARG A 285 8.24 -1.67 6.85
CA ARG A 285 8.85 -1.75 5.52
C ARG A 285 9.46 -0.43 5.06
N PHE A 286 8.89 0.73 5.46
CA PHE A 286 9.38 2.04 5.09
C PHE A 286 10.68 2.47 5.79
N MET A 287 11.31 1.57 6.59
CA MET A 287 12.71 1.73 7.00
C MET A 287 13.67 1.64 5.82
N SER A 288 13.24 1.05 4.69
CA SER A 288 13.99 0.89 3.44
C SER A 288 15.42 0.38 3.68
N GLN A 289 15.56 -0.68 4.49
CA GLN A 289 16.85 -1.24 4.94
C GLN A 289 17.79 -1.48 3.75
N GLU A 290 17.25 -1.98 2.64
CA GLU A 290 17.97 -2.33 1.42
C GLU A 290 18.63 -1.10 0.75
N VAL A 291 18.02 0.08 0.89
CA VAL A 291 18.60 1.33 0.38
C VAL A 291 19.80 1.73 1.22
N TRP A 292 19.67 1.69 2.54
CA TRP A 292 20.78 2.03 3.44
C TRP A 292 21.97 1.09 3.24
N GLU A 293 21.71 -0.22 3.15
CA GLU A 293 22.76 -1.21 2.85
C GLU A 293 23.47 -0.92 1.53
N ARG A 294 22.73 -0.58 0.47
CA ARG A 294 23.28 -0.21 -0.84
C ARG A 294 24.15 1.05 -0.76
N MET A 295 23.77 2.00 0.10
CA MET A 295 24.54 3.21 0.36
C MET A 295 25.75 2.98 1.30
N GLY A 296 25.97 1.73 1.74
CA GLY A 296 27.06 1.38 2.66
C GLY A 296 26.81 1.78 4.10
N VAL A 297 25.57 2.03 4.48
CA VAL A 297 25.16 2.38 5.85
C VAL A 297 24.53 1.15 6.50
N ASN A 298 24.98 0.82 7.73
CA ASN A 298 24.36 -0.27 8.47
C ASN A 298 22.96 0.16 8.97
N PRO A 299 21.88 -0.58 8.62
CA PRO A 299 20.53 -0.27 9.09
C PRO A 299 20.40 -0.15 10.60
N ARG A 300 21.20 -0.87 11.41
CA ARG A 300 21.20 -0.77 12.87
C ARG A 300 21.59 0.62 13.37
N ASP A 301 22.41 1.34 12.62
CA ASP A 301 22.88 2.69 13.00
C ASP A 301 21.85 3.76 12.62
N VAL A 302 21.06 3.53 11.57
CA VAL A 302 20.16 4.54 11.01
C VAL A 302 18.69 4.35 11.42
N VAL A 303 18.20 3.13 11.56
CA VAL A 303 16.79 2.87 11.92
C VAL A 303 16.37 3.55 13.23
N PRO A 304 17.18 3.56 14.30
CA PRO A 304 16.84 4.34 15.52
C PRO A 304 16.67 5.84 15.29
N LEU A 305 17.39 6.41 14.33
CA LEU A 305 17.28 7.82 13.95
C LEU A 305 16.01 8.07 13.15
N ILE A 306 15.75 7.18 12.18
CA ILE A 306 14.53 7.24 11.36
C ILE A 306 13.28 7.16 12.24
N LEU A 307 13.26 6.29 13.24
CA LEU A 307 12.12 6.13 14.16
C LEU A 307 11.84 7.37 15.03
N ARG A 308 12.82 8.28 15.14
CA ARG A 308 12.71 9.53 15.91
C ARG A 308 12.55 10.76 15.01
N ASP A 309 12.58 10.60 13.69
CA ASP A 309 12.45 11.71 12.74
C ASP A 309 10.98 12.18 12.66
N PRO A 310 10.67 13.42 13.07
CA PRO A 310 9.30 13.94 13.02
C PRO A 310 8.71 14.01 11.61
N THR A 311 9.55 14.24 10.61
CA THR A 311 9.10 14.33 9.20
C THR A 311 8.61 12.97 8.73
N ARG A 312 9.34 11.93 9.11
CA ARG A 312 8.93 10.56 8.81
C ARG A 312 7.66 10.18 9.55
N GLU A 313 7.51 10.59 10.79
CA GLU A 313 6.27 10.36 11.55
C GLU A 313 5.06 10.94 10.82
N VAL A 314 5.16 12.17 10.32
CA VAL A 314 4.10 12.81 9.53
C VAL A 314 3.82 12.04 8.25
N PHE A 315 4.85 11.65 7.49
CA PHE A 315 4.68 10.84 6.28
C PHE A 315 3.99 9.52 6.59
N GLN A 316 4.42 8.83 7.62
CA GLN A 316 3.86 7.56 8.06
C GLN A 316 2.39 7.70 8.46
N GLN A 317 2.06 8.76 9.22
CA GLN A 317 0.68 9.07 9.58
C GLN A 317 -0.18 9.30 8.33
N MET A 318 0.30 10.03 7.33
CA MET A 318 -0.44 10.28 6.08
C MET A 318 -0.79 9.00 5.34
N LEU A 319 0.05 7.96 5.38
CA LEU A 319 -0.24 6.68 4.75
C LEU A 319 -1.49 6.00 5.34
N PHE A 320 -1.77 6.25 6.62
CA PHE A 320 -2.95 5.69 7.29
C PHE A 320 -4.24 6.52 7.07
N ALA A 321 -4.14 7.67 6.41
CA ALA A 321 -5.29 8.51 6.13
C ALA A 321 -6.37 7.84 5.25
N LYS A 322 -6.02 6.76 4.55
CA LYS A 322 -6.96 5.94 3.77
C LYS A 322 -7.34 4.62 4.45
N ILE A 323 -6.53 4.14 5.38
CA ILE A 323 -6.79 2.88 6.09
C ILE A 323 -7.78 3.09 7.25
N VAL A 324 -7.50 4.07 8.13
CA VAL A 324 -8.27 4.27 9.36
C VAL A 324 -9.75 4.56 9.13
N PRO A 325 -10.14 5.47 8.19
CA PRO A 325 -11.57 5.71 7.90
C PRO A 325 -12.27 4.47 7.35
N ASN A 326 -11.60 3.68 6.51
CA ASN A 326 -12.15 2.45 5.96
C ASN A 326 -12.35 1.40 7.07
N CYS A 327 -11.39 1.23 7.98
CA CYS A 327 -11.55 0.36 9.16
C CYS A 327 -12.73 0.81 10.04
N LYS A 328 -12.93 2.14 10.22
CA LYS A 328 -14.10 2.68 10.92
C LYS A 328 -15.39 2.31 10.22
N LYS A 329 -15.47 2.52 8.92
CA LYS A 329 -16.66 2.22 8.11
C LYS A 329 -17.04 0.74 8.11
N LEU A 330 -16.05 -0.14 8.21
CA LEU A 330 -16.21 -1.57 8.38
C LEU A 330 -16.61 -2.00 9.80
N GLY A 331 -16.67 -1.07 10.76
CA GLY A 331 -17.00 -1.35 12.15
C GLY A 331 -15.87 -1.99 12.94
N LEU A 332 -14.63 -1.98 12.42
CA LEU A 332 -13.48 -2.61 13.09
C LEU A 332 -12.91 -1.77 14.25
N LEU A 333 -13.15 -0.44 14.29
CA LEU A 333 -12.56 0.40 15.35
C LEU A 333 -13.23 0.23 16.69
N ASP A 334 -14.57 0.08 16.74
CA ASP A 334 -15.34 0.27 17.96
C ASP A 334 -15.78 -1.05 18.63
N ARG A 335 -15.70 -2.19 17.95
CA ARG A 335 -16.02 -3.51 18.50
C ARG A 335 -14.90 -4.03 19.41
N ASN A 336 -15.20 -5.03 20.25
CA ASN A 336 -14.27 -5.66 21.19
C ASN A 336 -13.59 -4.62 22.11
N ASP A 337 -14.41 -3.83 22.81
CA ASP A 337 -13.94 -2.76 23.69
C ASP A 337 -13.00 -1.75 22.96
N SER A 338 -13.29 -1.45 21.71
CA SER A 338 -12.50 -0.55 20.86
C SER A 338 -11.01 -0.96 20.74
N TRP A 339 -10.76 -2.28 20.64
CA TRP A 339 -9.41 -2.82 20.65
C TRP A 339 -8.53 -2.24 19.55
N LEU A 340 -8.99 -2.22 18.28
CA LEU A 340 -8.20 -1.69 17.17
C LEU A 340 -8.00 -0.16 17.27
N ARG A 341 -9.03 0.55 17.78
CA ARG A 341 -8.93 1.99 18.04
C ARG A 341 -7.75 2.31 18.95
N ARG A 342 -7.65 1.62 20.10
CA ARG A 342 -6.55 1.82 21.05
C ARG A 342 -5.18 1.54 20.42
N ARG A 343 -5.08 0.49 19.57
CA ARG A 343 -3.82 0.18 18.84
C ARG A 343 -3.47 1.29 17.86
N TYR A 344 -4.45 1.87 17.17
CA TYR A 344 -4.22 2.99 16.27
C TYR A 344 -3.96 4.32 17.01
N GLU A 345 -4.45 4.49 18.23
CA GLU A 345 -4.05 5.57 19.12
C GLU A 345 -2.57 5.46 19.51
N GLU A 346 -2.11 4.28 19.91
CA GLU A 346 -0.70 3.99 20.23
C GLU A 346 0.23 4.20 19.02
N MET A 347 -0.24 3.87 17.82
CA MET A 347 0.50 4.13 16.58
C MET A 347 0.47 5.62 16.16
N GLY A 348 -0.32 6.47 16.81
CA GLY A 348 -0.46 7.88 16.44
C GLY A 348 -1.21 8.12 15.13
N VAL A 349 -2.11 7.21 14.71
CA VAL A 349 -2.81 7.30 13.41
C VAL A 349 -4.32 7.50 13.53
N ILE A 350 -4.89 7.41 14.72
CA ILE A 350 -6.35 7.48 14.94
C ILE A 350 -6.97 8.83 14.54
N GLN A 351 -6.19 9.92 14.50
CA GLN A 351 -6.67 11.25 14.09
C GLN A 351 -7.30 11.24 12.69
N PHE A 352 -7.02 10.24 11.86
CA PHE A 352 -7.59 10.10 10.52
C PHE A 352 -8.95 9.39 10.51
N GLU A 353 -9.51 8.97 11.64
CA GLU A 353 -10.77 8.22 11.69
C GLU A 353 -11.97 8.93 11.04
N ASN A 354 -11.94 10.25 11.00
CA ASN A 354 -12.96 11.10 10.39
C ASN A 354 -12.52 11.71 9.05
N ALA A 355 -11.38 11.28 8.51
CA ALA A 355 -11.03 11.60 7.15
C ALA A 355 -12.01 10.93 6.18
N GLU A 356 -12.10 11.45 4.97
CA GLU A 356 -12.98 10.91 3.95
C GLU A 356 -12.60 9.46 3.61
N ASP A 357 -13.56 8.54 3.69
CA ASP A 357 -13.34 7.17 3.25
C ASP A 357 -13.25 7.10 1.72
N THR A 358 -12.57 6.07 1.23
CA THR A 358 -12.28 5.96 -0.19
C THR A 358 -13.53 5.76 -1.04
N GLY A 359 -14.61 5.19 -0.48
CA GLY A 359 -15.89 5.06 -1.17
C GLY A 359 -16.59 6.40 -1.43
N GLU A 360 -16.42 7.36 -0.51
CA GLU A 360 -16.93 8.74 -0.69
C GLU A 360 -16.03 9.54 -1.64
N GLU A 361 -14.73 9.40 -1.49
CA GLU A 361 -13.74 10.05 -2.34
C GLU A 361 -13.85 9.59 -3.81
N TYR A 362 -14.08 8.31 -4.03
CA TYR A 362 -14.27 7.75 -5.36
C TYR A 362 -15.39 8.47 -6.14
N VAL A 363 -16.48 8.85 -5.48
CA VAL A 363 -17.55 9.63 -6.10
C VAL A 363 -17.05 10.99 -6.62
N LYS A 364 -16.06 11.59 -5.95
CA LYS A 364 -15.44 12.86 -6.36
C LYS A 364 -14.52 12.70 -7.56
N TYR A 365 -13.74 11.61 -7.61
CA TYR A 365 -12.93 11.30 -8.80
C TYR A 365 -13.78 11.11 -10.06
N GLU A 366 -15.06 10.68 -9.89
CA GLU A 366 -15.99 10.58 -11.01
C GLU A 366 -16.59 11.89 -11.45
N LEU A 367 -16.89 12.77 -10.49
CA LEU A 367 -17.60 14.03 -10.75
C LEU A 367 -16.66 15.15 -11.24
N GLY A 368 -15.36 14.98 -10.98
CA GLY A 368 -14.42 16.07 -11.14
C GLY A 368 -13.77 16.18 -12.50
N GLU A 369 -13.37 15.08 -13.13
CA GLU A 369 -12.56 15.19 -14.35
C GLU A 369 -12.61 13.90 -15.17
N THR A 370 -13.25 13.96 -16.29
CA THR A 370 -13.10 12.95 -17.33
C THR A 370 -11.64 12.98 -17.81
N LEU A 371 -11.13 11.83 -18.31
CA LEU A 371 -9.79 11.72 -18.92
C LEU A 371 -9.50 12.81 -19.97
N ALA A 372 -10.53 13.52 -20.46
CA ALA A 372 -10.42 14.61 -21.39
C ALA A 372 -9.77 15.89 -20.81
N ASP A 373 -9.83 16.12 -19.50
CA ASP A 373 -9.24 17.31 -18.87
C ASP A 373 -7.71 17.20 -18.68
N VAL A 374 -7.11 16.07 -19.07
CA VAL A 374 -5.65 15.82 -18.99
C VAL A 374 -4.89 16.26 -20.25
N GLN A 375 -5.60 16.76 -21.27
CA GLN A 375 -4.98 17.13 -22.57
C GLN A 375 -4.50 18.59 -22.67
N HIS A 376 -4.40 19.30 -21.53
CA HIS A 376 -3.84 20.66 -21.53
C HIS A 376 -2.69 20.83 -20.55
#